data_7993b78f944669b856ad08b6f05c2204
#
_entry.id   7993b78f944669b856ad08b6f05c2204
#
_cell.length_a   1.000
_cell.length_b   1.000
_cell.length_c   1.000
_cell.angle_alpha   90.00
_cell.angle_beta   90.00
_cell.angle_gamma   90.00
#
_symmetry.space_group_name_H-M   'P 1'
#
loop_
_entity.id
_entity.type
_entity.pdbx_description
1 polymer ?
#
loop_
_entity_poly.entity_id
_entity_poly.type
_entity_poly.pdbx_seq_one_letter_code
_entity_poly.pdbx_strand_id
1 'polypeptide(L)'
;MPLNRAAKPGPTRPGRPKPPKKRRKRRAPDPVKAWVKRLDRTRPNLVRDVLDGLATIHGHPASERRLDPTSELILTILTQNSADINAEKAFEALRAAYPSGLPPERHVPGPGWGGDGLSEGAPPDWVAVEAAPLEELVEVIRPGGLPNQKAKGIHATLRAIRERRGDHSLEFLAEMPALEARDWLTGITGIGKKTASVLLMFSFGMPLMAVDRHVDRVSHRVGLLPKKASADDAHDYFLAMLQPEEVYEAHVNLIRHGRLICQARSPKHELCPLRARCRFVDAAAP
;
A
#
# COMPACT_ATOMS: atom_id res chain seq x y z
N MET A 1 17.75 -84.99 -47.98
CA MET A 1 16.74 -84.41 -47.08
C MET A 1 17.36 -84.25 -45.67
N PRO A 2 17.66 -83.11 -45.18
CA PRO A 2 18.05 -82.91 -43.79
C PRO A 2 16.87 -82.33 -42.98
N LEU A 3 16.71 -82.86 -41.76
CA LEU A 3 15.66 -82.62 -40.80
C LEU A 3 15.81 -81.24 -40.19
N ASN A 4 14.72 -80.51 -40.21
CA ASN A 4 14.56 -79.17 -39.60
C ASN A 4 14.45 -79.32 -38.07
N ARG A 5 15.48 -78.87 -37.30
CA ARG A 5 15.40 -78.82 -35.84
C ARG A 5 14.85 -77.45 -35.44
N ALA A 6 13.62 -77.44 -34.90
CA ALA A 6 13.00 -76.27 -34.29
C ALA A 6 13.77 -75.82 -33.02
N ALA A 7 14.16 -74.56 -32.97
CA ALA A 7 14.81 -73.95 -31.81
C ALA A 7 13.79 -73.72 -30.69
N LYS A 8 14.16 -74.10 -29.45
CA LYS A 8 13.36 -73.82 -28.23
C LYS A 8 13.41 -72.33 -27.89
N PRO A 9 12.29 -71.73 -27.48
CA PRO A 9 12.29 -70.31 -27.02
C PRO A 9 13.07 -70.18 -25.71
N GLY A 10 13.98 -69.19 -25.68
CA GLY A 10 14.77 -68.84 -24.48
C GLY A 10 13.91 -68.17 -23.39
N PRO A 11 14.40 -68.14 -22.12
CA PRO A 11 13.65 -67.66 -20.99
C PRO A 11 13.38 -66.15 -21.12
N THR A 12 12.11 -65.74 -20.94
CA THR A 12 11.66 -64.36 -20.88
C THR A 12 12.27 -63.67 -19.66
N ARG A 13 13.00 -62.58 -19.87
CA ARG A 13 13.55 -61.72 -18.80
C ARG A 13 12.41 -61.09 -18.01
N PRO A 14 12.46 -61.10 -16.65
CA PRO A 14 11.47 -60.43 -15.85
C PRO A 14 11.55 -58.90 -16.10
N GLY A 15 10.38 -58.26 -16.33
CA GLY A 15 10.28 -56.86 -16.61
C GLY A 15 10.76 -56.01 -15.43
N ARG A 16 11.56 -54.99 -15.72
CA ARG A 16 12.00 -54.00 -14.72
C ARG A 16 10.80 -53.40 -13.98
N PRO A 17 10.83 -53.33 -12.63
CA PRO A 17 9.76 -52.69 -11.89
C PRO A 17 9.64 -51.21 -12.27
N LYS A 18 8.41 -50.76 -12.54
CA LYS A 18 8.12 -49.35 -12.84
C LYS A 18 8.50 -48.49 -11.64
N PRO A 19 9.20 -47.35 -11.85
CA PRO A 19 9.57 -46.44 -10.75
C PRO A 19 8.31 -45.94 -10.05
N PRO A 20 8.36 -45.79 -8.70
CA PRO A 20 7.22 -45.31 -7.92
C PRO A 20 6.81 -43.91 -8.41
N LYS A 21 5.50 -43.73 -8.71
CA LYS A 21 4.93 -42.44 -9.08
C LYS A 21 5.20 -41.47 -7.95
N LYS A 22 6.08 -40.44 -8.15
CA LYS A 22 6.31 -39.35 -7.22
C LYS A 22 4.96 -38.73 -6.92
N ARG A 23 4.49 -38.87 -5.67
CA ARG A 23 3.29 -38.21 -5.15
C ARG A 23 3.52 -36.69 -5.30
N ARG A 24 2.80 -36.04 -6.22
CA ARG A 24 2.81 -34.59 -6.36
C ARG A 24 2.45 -34.02 -4.98
N LYS A 25 3.40 -33.39 -4.29
CA LYS A 25 3.10 -32.61 -3.08
C LYS A 25 2.03 -31.60 -3.44
N ARG A 26 0.84 -31.71 -2.85
CA ARG A 26 -0.19 -30.67 -2.98
C ARG A 26 0.45 -29.36 -2.56
N ARG A 27 0.47 -28.39 -3.46
CA ARG A 27 0.92 -27.03 -3.13
C ARG A 27 0.05 -26.54 -1.97
N ALA A 28 0.68 -26.02 -0.93
CA ALA A 28 -0.07 -25.43 0.19
C ALA A 28 -1.05 -24.38 -0.35
N PRO A 29 -2.26 -24.29 0.17
CA PRO A 29 -3.22 -23.30 -0.28
C PRO A 29 -2.65 -21.90 -0.03
N ASP A 30 -2.92 -20.98 -0.95
CA ASP A 30 -2.60 -19.57 -0.81
C ASP A 30 -3.26 -19.02 0.47
N PRO A 31 -2.47 -18.49 1.42
CA PRO A 31 -3.00 -18.07 2.72
C PRO A 31 -4.01 -16.92 2.61
N VAL A 32 -3.85 -16.03 1.63
CA VAL A 32 -4.78 -14.91 1.37
C VAL A 32 -6.13 -15.44 0.93
N LYS A 33 -6.15 -16.27 -0.12
CA LYS A 33 -7.39 -16.90 -0.63
C LYS A 33 -8.07 -17.77 0.42
N ALA A 34 -7.29 -18.52 1.20
CA ALA A 34 -7.83 -19.34 2.28
C ALA A 34 -8.50 -18.49 3.38
N TRP A 35 -7.91 -17.34 3.71
CA TRP A 35 -8.48 -16.42 4.69
C TRP A 35 -9.78 -15.78 4.18
N VAL A 36 -9.80 -15.20 2.97
CA VAL A 36 -11.00 -14.60 2.38
C VAL A 36 -12.16 -15.60 2.38
N LYS A 37 -11.93 -16.82 1.86
CA LYS A 37 -12.94 -17.89 1.90
C LYS A 37 -13.41 -18.24 3.32
N ARG A 38 -12.50 -18.22 4.28
CA ARG A 38 -12.86 -18.45 5.70
C ARG A 38 -13.70 -17.30 6.23
N LEU A 39 -13.33 -16.05 5.92
CA LEU A 39 -14.02 -14.84 6.34
C LEU A 39 -15.47 -14.87 5.85
N ASP A 40 -15.68 -15.09 4.56
CA ASP A 40 -17.00 -15.18 3.94
C ASP A 40 -17.90 -16.25 4.60
N ARG A 41 -17.31 -17.42 4.93
CA ARG A 41 -18.04 -18.50 5.57
C ARG A 41 -18.39 -18.21 7.04
N THR A 42 -17.46 -17.61 7.81
CA THR A 42 -17.60 -17.46 9.27
C THR A 42 -18.18 -16.13 9.68
N ARG A 43 -18.06 -15.13 8.83
CA ARG A 43 -18.56 -13.76 9.04
C ARG A 43 -19.09 -13.19 7.71
N PRO A 44 -20.17 -13.75 7.19
CA PRO A 44 -20.72 -13.31 5.90
C PRO A 44 -21.01 -11.80 5.94
N ASN A 45 -20.79 -11.16 4.81
CA ASN A 45 -20.96 -9.72 4.58
C ASN A 45 -20.08 -8.78 5.44
N LEU A 46 -19.10 -9.30 6.21
CA LEU A 46 -18.30 -8.43 7.09
C LEU A 46 -17.63 -7.28 6.34
N VAL A 47 -17.03 -7.55 5.18
CA VAL A 47 -16.38 -6.50 4.38
C VAL A 47 -17.40 -5.42 4.04
N ARG A 48 -18.58 -5.81 3.52
CA ARG A 48 -19.63 -4.87 3.15
C ARG A 48 -20.14 -4.09 4.35
N ASP A 49 -20.46 -4.78 5.46
CA ASP A 49 -20.92 -4.13 6.70
C ASP A 49 -19.90 -3.10 7.22
N VAL A 50 -18.60 -3.36 7.05
CA VAL A 50 -17.54 -2.41 7.45
C VAL A 50 -17.54 -1.20 6.52
N LEU A 51 -17.58 -1.39 5.21
CA LEU A 51 -17.60 -0.27 4.26
C LEU A 51 -18.83 0.61 4.46
N ASP A 52 -20.02 0.01 4.50
CA ASP A 52 -21.28 0.73 4.68
C ASP A 52 -21.32 1.43 6.05
N GLY A 53 -20.92 0.75 7.12
CA GLY A 53 -20.85 1.34 8.45
C GLY A 53 -19.89 2.53 8.52
N LEU A 54 -18.75 2.47 7.87
CA LEU A 54 -17.82 3.60 7.82
C LEU A 54 -18.38 4.75 6.99
N ALA A 55 -19.05 4.48 5.88
CA ALA A 55 -19.67 5.49 5.03
C ALA A 55 -20.76 6.29 5.75
N THR A 56 -21.50 5.68 6.69
CA THR A 56 -22.56 6.39 7.47
C THR A 56 -22.04 7.58 8.25
N ILE A 57 -20.78 7.56 8.68
CA ILE A 57 -20.18 8.63 9.52
C ILE A 57 -19.06 9.42 8.84
N HIS A 58 -18.45 8.85 7.81
CA HIS A 58 -17.32 9.48 7.11
C HIS A 58 -17.67 9.91 5.68
N GLY A 59 -18.83 9.49 5.18
CA GLY A 59 -19.32 9.80 3.82
C GLY A 59 -18.60 8.99 2.74
N HIS A 60 -18.73 9.44 1.52
CA HIS A 60 -18.18 8.84 0.30
C HIS A 60 -17.12 9.77 -0.32
N PRO A 61 -15.88 9.73 0.16
CA PRO A 61 -14.81 10.56 -0.38
C PRO A 61 -14.49 10.16 -1.82
N ALA A 62 -14.46 11.16 -2.71
CA ALA A 62 -14.01 10.98 -4.09
C ALA A 62 -12.50 11.08 -4.20
N SER A 63 -11.91 10.32 -5.14
CA SER A 63 -10.50 10.43 -5.46
C SER A 63 -10.29 11.58 -6.43
N GLU A 64 -9.45 12.53 -6.02
CA GLU A 64 -8.98 13.62 -6.89
C GLU A 64 -7.46 13.69 -6.80
N ARG A 65 -6.80 13.80 -7.95
CA ARG A 65 -5.37 14.04 -8.00
C ARG A 65 -5.07 15.44 -7.48
N ARG A 66 -4.18 15.54 -6.51
CA ARG A 66 -3.85 16.82 -5.84
C ARG A 66 -2.48 17.37 -6.23
N LEU A 67 -1.52 16.51 -6.54
CA LEU A 67 -0.15 16.87 -6.87
C LEU A 67 0.33 16.06 -8.09
N ASP A 68 1.40 16.53 -8.74
CA ASP A 68 2.15 15.65 -9.63
C ASP A 68 2.72 14.45 -8.87
N PRO A 69 2.97 13.30 -9.54
CA PRO A 69 3.32 12.08 -8.82
C PRO A 69 4.65 12.17 -8.06
N THR A 70 5.60 12.96 -8.53
CA THR A 70 6.89 13.12 -7.83
C THR A 70 6.70 13.95 -6.57
N SER A 71 5.93 15.02 -6.63
CA SER A 71 5.50 15.80 -5.47
C SER A 71 4.76 14.95 -4.45
N GLU A 72 3.80 14.11 -4.89
CA GLU A 72 3.06 13.20 -4.02
C GLU A 72 3.98 12.18 -3.32
N LEU A 73 4.98 11.66 -4.05
CA LEU A 73 5.95 10.73 -3.48
C LEU A 73 6.81 11.41 -2.40
N ILE A 74 7.33 12.59 -2.70
CA ILE A 74 8.18 13.34 -1.74
C ILE A 74 7.37 13.77 -0.53
N LEU A 75 6.15 14.27 -0.71
CA LEU A 75 5.24 14.56 0.41
C LEU A 75 4.99 13.32 1.27
N THR A 76 4.76 12.16 0.63
CA THR A 76 4.57 10.89 1.34
C THR A 76 5.82 10.51 2.15
N ILE A 77 7.03 10.74 1.64
CA ILE A 77 8.27 10.56 2.41
C ILE A 77 8.32 11.52 3.60
N LEU A 78 7.92 12.77 3.42
CA LEU A 78 7.87 13.76 4.49
C LEU A 78 6.84 13.41 5.58
N THR A 79 5.75 12.68 5.27
CA THR A 79 4.78 12.21 6.28
C THR A 79 5.28 11.03 7.11
N GLN A 80 6.36 10.35 6.71
CA GLN A 80 6.88 9.20 7.48
C GLN A 80 7.28 9.61 8.89
N ASN A 81 6.69 8.95 9.89
CA ASN A 81 6.93 9.22 11.32
C ASN A 81 6.75 10.69 11.72
N SER A 82 5.88 11.43 11.06
CA SER A 82 5.56 12.82 11.33
C SER A 82 4.05 13.07 11.30
N ALA A 83 3.61 14.21 11.85
CA ALA A 83 2.25 14.69 11.65
C ALA A 83 2.12 15.31 10.25
N ASP A 84 0.94 15.17 9.63
CA ASP A 84 0.71 15.65 8.27
C ASP A 84 1.00 17.14 8.12
N ILE A 85 0.55 17.99 9.08
CA ILE A 85 0.83 19.41 9.10
C ILE A 85 2.33 19.76 9.07
N ASN A 86 3.18 18.95 9.68
CA ASN A 86 4.62 19.16 9.67
C ASN A 86 5.22 18.78 8.30
N ALA A 87 4.70 17.74 7.68
CA ALA A 87 5.09 17.33 6.33
C ALA A 87 4.68 18.39 5.29
N GLU A 88 3.48 18.95 5.43
CA GLU A 88 2.97 20.04 4.60
C GLU A 88 3.88 21.26 4.71
N LYS A 89 4.24 21.70 5.93
CA LYS A 89 5.18 22.81 6.15
C LYS A 89 6.55 22.56 5.52
N ALA A 90 7.06 21.33 5.60
CA ALA A 90 8.33 20.99 4.98
C ALA A 90 8.24 20.98 3.44
N PHE A 91 7.11 20.57 2.88
CA PHE A 91 6.87 20.60 1.45
C PHE A 91 6.75 22.04 0.92
N GLU A 92 6.04 22.92 1.63
CA GLU A 92 5.97 24.34 1.29
C GLU A 92 7.36 24.99 1.38
N ALA A 93 8.19 24.62 2.34
CA ALA A 93 9.56 25.09 2.40
C ALA A 93 10.40 24.61 1.20
N LEU A 94 10.17 23.40 0.69
CA LEU A 94 10.80 22.93 -0.55
C LEU A 94 10.38 23.76 -1.77
N ARG A 95 9.08 24.06 -1.89
CA ARG A 95 8.55 24.93 -2.97
C ARG A 95 9.21 26.31 -2.94
N ALA A 96 9.35 26.88 -1.76
CA ALA A 96 9.93 28.20 -1.59
C ALA A 96 11.46 28.24 -1.86
N ALA A 97 12.19 27.19 -1.43
CA ALA A 97 13.64 27.11 -1.61
C ALA A 97 14.06 26.71 -3.03
N TYR A 98 13.26 25.90 -3.71
CA TYR A 98 13.57 25.35 -5.04
C TYR A 98 12.41 25.57 -6.03
N PRO A 99 12.14 26.84 -6.43
CA PRO A 99 11.03 27.14 -7.34
C PRO A 99 11.30 26.59 -8.76
N SER A 100 10.35 25.82 -9.31
CA SER A 100 10.48 25.25 -10.66
C SER A 100 10.12 26.22 -11.78
N GLY A 101 9.37 27.27 -11.49
CA GLY A 101 8.79 28.14 -12.52
C GLY A 101 7.64 27.51 -13.32
N LEU A 102 7.18 26.32 -12.95
CA LEU A 102 6.02 25.67 -13.55
C LEU A 102 4.71 26.32 -13.07
N PRO A 103 3.59 26.10 -13.79
CA PRO A 103 2.27 26.54 -13.33
C PRO A 103 1.94 25.97 -11.94
N PRO A 104 1.20 26.72 -11.12
CA PRO A 104 0.78 26.22 -9.82
C PRO A 104 -0.21 25.06 -9.95
N GLU A 105 -0.03 24.06 -9.10
CA GLU A 105 -0.99 22.98 -8.90
C GLU A 105 -2.11 23.47 -7.99
N ARG A 106 -3.33 23.02 -8.25
CA ARG A 106 -4.49 23.39 -7.44
C ARG A 106 -4.35 22.88 -6.01
N HIS A 107 -4.76 23.72 -5.07
CA HIS A 107 -4.97 23.25 -3.71
C HIS A 107 -6.11 22.23 -3.68
N VAL A 108 -5.81 21.04 -3.16
CA VAL A 108 -6.84 20.08 -2.77
C VAL A 108 -6.72 19.94 -1.26
N PRO A 109 -7.77 20.29 -0.50
CA PRO A 109 -7.76 20.13 0.95
C PRO A 109 -7.40 18.69 1.29
N GLY A 110 -6.53 18.53 2.26
CA GLY A 110 -6.23 17.22 2.79
C GLY A 110 -7.52 16.50 3.18
N PRO A 111 -7.54 15.18 3.22
CA PRO A 111 -8.78 14.39 3.43
C PRO A 111 -9.43 14.58 4.82
N GLY A 112 -9.27 15.75 5.42
CA GLY A 112 -10.02 16.18 6.60
C GLY A 112 -9.60 15.58 7.94
N TRP A 113 -8.36 15.12 8.06
CA TRP A 113 -7.85 14.58 9.33
C TRP A 113 -6.72 15.35 10.01
N GLY A 114 -6.52 16.61 9.69
CA GLY A 114 -5.66 17.44 10.56
C GLY A 114 -4.50 18.15 9.91
N GLY A 115 -4.68 18.67 8.73
CA GLY A 115 -3.89 19.74 8.11
C GLY A 115 -4.82 20.57 7.26
N ASP A 116 -4.45 21.83 7.03
CA ASP A 116 -5.19 22.72 6.12
C ASP A 116 -4.93 22.33 4.66
N GLY A 117 -4.11 21.28 4.44
CA GLY A 117 -3.61 20.87 3.14
C GLY A 117 -2.43 21.74 2.68
N LEU A 118 -2.03 21.54 1.43
CA LEU A 118 -1.02 22.37 0.78
C LEU A 118 -1.69 23.58 0.12
N SER A 119 -1.04 24.73 0.18
CA SER A 119 -1.45 25.91 -0.58
C SER A 119 -1.34 25.64 -2.09
N GLU A 120 -2.06 26.44 -2.90
CA GLU A 120 -1.83 26.47 -4.32
C GLU A 120 -0.39 26.89 -4.62
N GLY A 121 0.33 26.14 -5.43
CA GLY A 121 1.74 26.41 -5.69
C GLY A 121 2.36 25.44 -6.67
N ALA A 122 3.39 25.90 -7.39
CA ALA A 122 4.14 25.06 -8.31
C ALA A 122 4.91 23.94 -7.58
N PRO A 123 5.14 22.79 -8.22
CA PRO A 123 6.03 21.79 -7.67
C PRO A 123 7.46 22.34 -7.49
N PRO A 124 8.26 21.81 -6.57
CA PRO A 124 9.69 22.12 -6.51
C PRO A 124 10.44 21.75 -7.79
N ASP A 125 11.54 22.43 -8.07
CA ASP A 125 12.52 21.98 -9.06
C ASP A 125 13.27 20.76 -8.53
N TRP A 126 12.87 19.58 -8.95
CA TRP A 126 13.46 18.31 -8.48
C TRP A 126 14.89 18.11 -8.92
N VAL A 127 15.36 18.78 -9.99
CA VAL A 127 16.76 18.78 -10.40
C VAL A 127 17.57 19.57 -9.38
N ALA A 128 17.09 20.76 -9.00
CA ALA A 128 17.72 21.58 -7.97
C ALA A 128 17.72 20.89 -6.60
N VAL A 129 16.60 20.27 -6.21
CA VAL A 129 16.51 19.50 -4.94
C VAL A 129 17.51 18.33 -4.91
N GLU A 130 17.64 17.56 -6.00
CA GLU A 130 18.62 16.46 -6.04
C GLU A 130 20.07 16.95 -5.99
N ALA A 131 20.35 18.11 -6.60
CA ALA A 131 21.69 18.69 -6.67
C ALA A 131 22.08 19.47 -5.40
N ALA A 132 21.13 19.83 -4.55
CA ALA A 132 21.37 20.62 -3.34
C ALA A 132 22.33 19.90 -2.38
N PRO A 133 23.20 20.64 -1.66
CA PRO A 133 23.96 20.06 -0.55
C PRO A 133 23.03 19.44 0.49
N LEU A 134 23.44 18.26 1.02
CA LEU A 134 22.59 17.51 1.96
C LEU A 134 22.22 18.37 3.20
N GLU A 135 23.16 19.15 3.70
CA GLU A 135 23.00 20.03 4.85
C GLU A 135 21.97 21.12 4.59
N GLU A 136 21.95 21.68 3.38
CA GLU A 136 20.94 22.66 2.96
C GLU A 136 19.54 22.04 2.93
N LEU A 137 19.41 20.87 2.28
CA LEU A 137 18.12 20.17 2.22
C LEU A 137 17.61 19.80 3.62
N VAL A 138 18.52 19.39 4.53
CA VAL A 138 18.17 19.12 5.95
C VAL A 138 17.58 20.35 6.62
N GLU A 139 18.15 21.54 6.41
CA GLU A 139 17.62 22.78 7.00
C GLU A 139 16.23 23.13 6.42
N VAL A 140 16.09 23.05 5.10
CA VAL A 140 14.82 23.35 4.41
C VAL A 140 13.68 22.47 4.92
N ILE A 141 13.91 21.15 5.05
CA ILE A 141 12.83 20.23 5.47
C ILE A 141 12.74 20.01 6.98
N ARG A 142 13.48 20.78 7.79
CA ARG A 142 13.50 20.67 9.26
C ARG A 142 12.10 20.66 9.90
N PRO A 143 11.11 21.45 9.44
CA PRO A 143 9.75 21.43 9.97
C PRO A 143 9.08 20.06 9.91
N GLY A 144 9.48 19.21 8.93
CA GLY A 144 8.92 17.87 8.71
C GLY A 144 9.29 16.83 9.77
N GLY A 145 10.25 17.13 10.67
CA GLY A 145 10.80 16.16 11.62
C GLY A 145 11.69 15.10 10.99
N LEU A 146 12.64 14.55 11.73
CA LEU A 146 13.64 13.60 11.25
C LEU A 146 14.38 14.07 9.97
N PRO A 147 14.84 15.33 9.89
CA PRO A 147 15.24 15.92 8.61
C PRO A 147 16.46 15.22 8.01
N ASN A 148 17.43 14.78 8.80
CA ASN A 148 18.61 14.06 8.31
C ASN A 148 18.27 12.76 7.58
N GLN A 149 17.32 11.99 8.11
CA GLN A 149 16.89 10.74 7.51
C GLN A 149 16.09 11.01 6.24
N LYS A 150 15.18 11.97 6.29
CA LYS A 150 14.30 12.31 5.17
C LYS A 150 15.07 12.95 4.02
N ALA A 151 16.01 13.85 4.26
CA ALA A 151 16.83 14.45 3.22
C ALA A 151 17.65 13.39 2.46
N LYS A 152 18.27 12.45 3.18
CA LYS A 152 18.96 11.30 2.55
C LYS A 152 18.00 10.44 1.72
N GLY A 153 16.80 10.19 2.24
CA GLY A 153 15.75 9.44 1.54
C GLY A 153 15.29 10.15 0.26
N ILE A 154 15.04 11.45 0.33
CA ILE A 154 14.65 12.28 -0.83
C ILE A 154 15.73 12.26 -1.90
N HIS A 155 16.98 12.55 -1.56
CA HIS A 155 18.11 12.48 -2.51
C HIS A 155 18.24 11.11 -3.16
N ALA A 156 18.20 10.03 -2.35
CA ALA A 156 18.31 8.67 -2.88
C ALA A 156 17.12 8.32 -3.81
N THR A 157 15.92 8.78 -3.47
CA THR A 157 14.72 8.55 -4.28
C THR A 157 14.80 9.30 -5.62
N LEU A 158 15.06 10.60 -5.60
CA LEU A 158 15.18 11.42 -6.81
C LEU A 158 16.28 10.90 -7.73
N ARG A 159 17.45 10.59 -7.19
CA ARG A 159 18.55 9.97 -7.94
C ARG A 159 18.14 8.65 -8.58
N ALA A 160 17.49 7.76 -7.83
CA ALA A 160 17.05 6.47 -8.36
C ALA A 160 16.02 6.60 -9.48
N ILE A 161 15.12 7.59 -9.40
CA ILE A 161 14.15 7.90 -10.47
C ILE A 161 14.93 8.38 -11.71
N ARG A 162 15.78 9.38 -11.57
CA ARG A 162 16.58 9.94 -12.67
C ARG A 162 17.49 8.90 -13.33
N GLU A 163 18.15 8.05 -12.56
CA GLU A 163 19.02 6.98 -13.11
C GLU A 163 18.24 5.94 -13.93
N ARG A 164 16.98 5.67 -13.56
CA ARG A 164 16.12 4.70 -14.25
C ARG A 164 15.35 5.29 -15.44
N ARG A 165 15.08 6.61 -15.41
CA ARG A 165 14.19 7.27 -16.37
C ARG A 165 14.86 8.35 -17.22
N GLY A 166 15.96 8.94 -16.77
CA GLY A 166 16.60 10.08 -17.38
C GLY A 166 16.06 11.44 -16.88
N ASP A 167 14.93 11.44 -16.20
CA ASP A 167 14.27 12.60 -15.57
C ASP A 167 13.68 12.25 -14.20
N HIS A 168 12.99 13.19 -13.56
CA HIS A 168 12.29 12.97 -12.27
C HIS A 168 10.80 12.70 -12.42
N SER A 169 10.27 12.57 -13.64
CA SER A 169 8.84 12.35 -13.86
C SER A 169 8.42 10.91 -13.55
N LEU A 170 7.32 10.78 -12.83
CA LEU A 170 6.68 9.49 -12.55
C LEU A 170 5.37 9.30 -13.32
N GLU A 171 5.03 10.21 -14.27
CA GLU A 171 3.77 10.12 -15.05
C GLU A 171 3.64 8.81 -15.83
N PHE A 172 4.75 8.23 -16.28
CA PHE A 172 4.75 6.96 -17.02
C PHE A 172 4.12 5.79 -16.24
N LEU A 173 4.04 5.89 -14.91
CA LEU A 173 3.41 4.86 -14.10
C LEU A 173 1.91 4.72 -14.41
N ALA A 174 1.27 5.76 -14.94
CA ALA A 174 -0.13 5.72 -15.37
C ALA A 174 -0.41 4.64 -16.43
N GLU A 175 0.60 4.33 -17.25
CA GLU A 175 0.50 3.35 -18.34
C GLU A 175 0.79 1.90 -17.88
N MET A 176 1.18 1.72 -16.62
CA MET A 176 1.55 0.41 -16.09
C MET A 176 0.37 -0.25 -15.36
N PRO A 177 0.28 -1.59 -15.40
CA PRO A 177 -0.59 -2.32 -14.47
C PRO A 177 -0.23 -2.00 -13.02
N ALA A 178 -1.22 -1.82 -12.14
CA ALA A 178 -1.04 -1.32 -10.78
C ALA A 178 0.02 -2.09 -9.95
N LEU A 179 0.06 -3.42 -10.07
CA LEU A 179 1.04 -4.24 -9.36
C LEU A 179 2.47 -4.07 -9.91
N GLU A 180 2.62 -3.91 -11.22
CA GLU A 180 3.92 -3.66 -11.84
C GLU A 180 4.44 -2.27 -11.48
N ALA A 181 3.57 -1.25 -11.46
CA ALA A 181 3.90 0.09 -10.99
C ALA A 181 4.35 0.07 -9.52
N ARG A 182 3.65 -0.68 -8.66
CA ARG A 182 4.04 -0.88 -7.27
C ARG A 182 5.41 -1.55 -7.15
N ASP A 183 5.66 -2.61 -7.93
CA ASP A 183 6.92 -3.35 -7.90
C ASP A 183 8.08 -2.48 -8.40
N TRP A 184 7.85 -1.63 -9.41
CA TRP A 184 8.84 -0.66 -9.87
C TRP A 184 9.24 0.32 -8.76
N LEU A 185 8.26 0.88 -8.05
CA LEU A 185 8.48 1.82 -6.95
C LEU A 185 9.16 1.15 -5.76
N THR A 186 8.71 -0.04 -5.36
CA THR A 186 9.32 -0.77 -4.22
C THR A 186 10.74 -1.26 -4.51
N GLY A 187 11.15 -1.29 -5.76
CA GLY A 187 12.54 -1.48 -6.17
C GLY A 187 13.45 -0.28 -5.85
N ILE A 188 12.91 0.87 -5.42
CA ILE A 188 13.67 2.02 -4.95
C ILE A 188 13.87 1.87 -3.43
N THR A 189 15.12 1.92 -2.98
CA THR A 189 15.47 1.80 -1.56
C THR A 189 14.75 2.87 -0.73
N GLY A 190 14.05 2.45 0.32
CA GLY A 190 13.27 3.34 1.20
C GLY A 190 11.80 3.50 0.81
N ILE A 191 11.38 2.97 -0.33
CA ILE A 191 9.97 2.94 -0.75
C ILE A 191 9.41 1.54 -0.50
N GLY A 192 8.56 1.42 0.52
CA GLY A 192 7.81 0.19 0.80
C GLY A 192 6.43 0.17 0.14
N LYS A 193 5.72 -0.98 0.25
CA LYS A 193 4.36 -1.15 -0.30
C LYS A 193 3.42 -0.02 0.10
N LYS A 194 3.46 0.43 1.37
CA LYS A 194 2.61 1.54 1.84
C LYS A 194 2.86 2.82 1.05
N THR A 195 4.10 3.27 0.92
CA THR A 195 4.46 4.50 0.21
C THR A 195 4.12 4.42 -1.28
N ALA A 196 4.44 3.29 -1.92
CA ALA A 196 4.08 3.03 -3.31
C ALA A 196 2.55 3.04 -3.52
N SER A 197 1.78 2.39 -2.63
CA SER A 197 0.32 2.36 -2.74
C SER A 197 -0.31 3.74 -2.52
N VAL A 198 0.22 4.57 -1.60
CA VAL A 198 -0.25 5.96 -1.43
C VAL A 198 -0.08 6.72 -2.74
N LEU A 199 1.15 6.74 -3.28
CA LEU A 199 1.42 7.43 -4.55
C LEU A 199 0.47 6.97 -5.66
N LEU A 200 0.40 5.66 -5.90
CA LEU A 200 -0.36 5.10 -7.03
C LEU A 200 -1.86 5.32 -6.89
N MET A 201 -2.38 5.25 -5.67
CA MET A 201 -3.79 5.49 -5.39
C MET A 201 -4.16 6.98 -5.54
N PHE A 202 -3.36 7.90 -4.99
CA PHE A 202 -3.68 9.33 -5.01
C PHE A 202 -3.34 10.02 -6.34
N SER A 203 -2.28 9.58 -7.03
CA SER A 203 -1.89 10.19 -8.31
C SER A 203 -2.60 9.60 -9.51
N PHE A 204 -2.93 8.30 -9.49
CA PHE A 204 -3.44 7.58 -10.65
C PHE A 204 -4.74 6.83 -10.40
N GLY A 205 -5.34 6.91 -9.22
CA GLY A 205 -6.54 6.16 -8.88
C GLY A 205 -6.38 4.63 -8.90
N MET A 206 -5.13 4.14 -8.81
CA MET A 206 -4.88 2.70 -8.86
C MET A 206 -5.44 2.00 -7.62
N PRO A 207 -6.08 0.83 -7.76
CA PRO A 207 -6.78 0.15 -6.67
C PRO A 207 -5.81 -0.60 -5.73
N LEU A 208 -4.89 0.12 -5.12
CA LEU A 208 -3.89 -0.40 -4.20
C LEU A 208 -4.11 0.17 -2.80
N MET A 209 -4.66 -0.63 -1.89
CA MET A 209 -4.84 -0.20 -0.50
C MET A 209 -3.50 0.15 0.14
N ALA A 210 -3.37 1.38 0.61
CA ALA A 210 -2.22 1.77 1.43
C ALA A 210 -2.49 1.42 2.90
N VAL A 211 -1.70 0.53 3.47
CA VAL A 211 -1.90 0.09 4.85
C VAL A 211 -0.99 0.85 5.79
N ASP A 212 -1.56 1.83 6.49
CA ASP A 212 -0.90 2.54 7.57
C ASP A 212 -1.29 1.95 8.94
N ARG A 213 -0.73 2.49 10.02
CA ARG A 213 -1.05 2.07 11.39
C ARG A 213 -2.53 2.20 11.78
N HIS A 214 -3.29 3.09 11.13
CA HIS A 214 -4.73 3.27 11.40
C HIS A 214 -5.54 2.22 10.66
N VAL A 215 -5.27 2.03 9.37
CA VAL A 215 -5.86 0.96 8.55
C VAL A 215 -5.59 -0.39 9.18
N ASP A 216 -4.33 -0.68 9.50
CA ASP A 216 -3.91 -1.95 10.14
C ASP A 216 -4.66 -2.21 11.45
N ARG A 217 -4.64 -1.25 12.37
CA ARG A 217 -5.30 -1.38 13.68
C ARG A 217 -6.80 -1.59 13.58
N VAL A 218 -7.50 -0.78 12.78
CA VAL A 218 -8.96 -0.89 12.63
C VAL A 218 -9.31 -2.25 12.05
N SER A 219 -8.60 -2.66 11.00
CA SER A 219 -8.86 -3.91 10.27
C SER A 219 -8.60 -5.15 11.13
N HIS A 220 -7.56 -5.14 11.95
CA HIS A 220 -7.32 -6.20 12.93
C HIS A 220 -8.40 -6.24 14.02
N ARG A 221 -8.78 -5.09 14.57
CA ARG A 221 -9.77 -5.00 15.64
C ARG A 221 -11.16 -5.46 15.21
N VAL A 222 -11.59 -5.05 14.01
CA VAL A 222 -12.89 -5.49 13.48
C VAL A 222 -12.84 -6.94 12.99
N GLY A 223 -11.67 -7.42 12.64
CA GLY A 223 -11.42 -8.80 12.21
C GLY A 223 -11.50 -9.04 10.72
N LEU A 224 -11.21 -8.02 9.90
CA LEU A 224 -10.98 -8.15 8.45
C LEU A 224 -9.67 -8.92 8.18
N LEU A 225 -8.65 -8.69 8.99
CA LEU A 225 -7.34 -9.32 8.84
C LEU A 225 -7.13 -10.50 9.81
N PRO A 226 -6.33 -11.51 9.43
CA PRO A 226 -5.89 -12.55 10.37
C PRO A 226 -5.07 -11.93 11.51
N LYS A 227 -5.18 -12.46 12.73
CA LYS A 227 -4.45 -11.94 13.91
C LYS A 227 -2.93 -11.83 13.72
N LYS A 228 -2.33 -12.66 12.86
CA LYS A 228 -0.89 -12.74 12.62
C LYS A 228 -0.44 -12.08 11.33
N ALA A 229 -1.35 -11.48 10.55
CA ALA A 229 -0.96 -10.75 9.35
C ALA A 229 -0.14 -9.52 9.74
N SER A 230 0.98 -9.31 9.08
CA SER A 230 1.72 -8.06 9.17
C SER A 230 1.01 -6.95 8.37
N ALA A 231 1.38 -5.70 8.62
CA ALA A 231 0.90 -4.59 7.78
C ALA A 231 1.29 -4.77 6.30
N ASP A 232 2.44 -5.40 6.04
CA ASP A 232 2.89 -5.70 4.67
C ASP A 232 2.04 -6.78 4.01
N ASP A 233 1.65 -7.85 4.74
CA ASP A 233 0.72 -8.87 4.25
C ASP A 233 -0.69 -8.29 4.01
N ALA A 234 -1.10 -7.29 4.80
CA ALA A 234 -2.43 -6.70 4.74
C ALA A 234 -2.75 -6.10 3.37
N HIS A 235 -1.74 -5.59 2.63
CA HIS A 235 -1.93 -5.12 1.25
C HIS A 235 -2.52 -6.21 0.35
N ASP A 236 -2.02 -7.44 0.45
CA ASP A 236 -2.47 -8.55 -0.39
C ASP A 236 -3.87 -9.06 0.04
N TYR A 237 -4.18 -8.99 1.34
CA TYR A 237 -5.54 -9.30 1.83
C TYR A 237 -6.57 -8.31 1.30
N PHE A 238 -6.28 -7.01 1.30
CA PHE A 238 -7.19 -6.00 0.76
C PHE A 238 -7.41 -6.14 -0.73
N LEU A 239 -6.35 -6.43 -1.51
CA LEU A 239 -6.47 -6.73 -2.94
C LEU A 239 -7.41 -7.91 -3.24
N ALA A 240 -7.53 -8.86 -2.31
CA ALA A 240 -8.40 -10.02 -2.46
C ALA A 240 -9.82 -9.82 -1.91
N MET A 241 -10.06 -8.77 -1.12
CA MET A 241 -11.35 -8.52 -0.44
C MET A 241 -12.15 -7.39 -1.06
N LEU A 242 -11.49 -6.36 -1.63
CA LEU A 242 -12.12 -5.15 -2.12
C LEU A 242 -12.23 -5.16 -3.64
N GLN A 243 -13.32 -4.55 -4.15
CA GLN A 243 -13.40 -4.21 -5.55
C GLN A 243 -12.54 -2.97 -5.84
N PRO A 244 -12.03 -2.79 -7.07
CA PRO A 244 -11.18 -1.66 -7.42
C PRO A 244 -11.73 -0.29 -7.02
N GLU A 245 -13.01 -0.07 -7.25
CA GLU A 245 -13.73 1.18 -6.96
C GLU A 245 -13.92 1.46 -5.47
N GLU A 246 -13.85 0.44 -4.62
CA GLU A 246 -14.03 0.57 -3.17
C GLU A 246 -12.74 0.99 -2.44
N VAL A 247 -11.57 0.80 -3.06
CA VAL A 247 -10.28 0.88 -2.37
C VAL A 247 -10.01 2.27 -1.81
N TYR A 248 -10.25 3.33 -2.60
CA TYR A 248 -9.99 4.70 -2.16
C TYR A 248 -10.87 5.10 -0.97
N GLU A 249 -12.19 4.89 -1.09
CA GLU A 249 -13.13 5.18 -0.01
C GLU A 249 -12.81 4.37 1.25
N ALA A 250 -12.54 3.07 1.10
CA ALA A 250 -12.15 2.20 2.21
C ALA A 250 -10.89 2.73 2.92
N HIS A 251 -9.87 3.13 2.17
CA HIS A 251 -8.63 3.68 2.72
C HIS A 251 -8.89 4.94 3.54
N VAL A 252 -9.54 5.93 2.93
CA VAL A 252 -9.83 7.22 3.56
C VAL A 252 -10.68 7.03 4.82
N ASN A 253 -11.74 6.22 4.74
CA ASN A 253 -12.66 6.01 5.85
C ASN A 253 -12.04 5.20 6.98
N LEU A 254 -11.20 4.20 6.69
CA LEU A 254 -10.46 3.46 7.72
C LEU A 254 -9.46 4.35 8.46
N ILE A 255 -8.77 5.26 7.77
CA ILE A 255 -7.87 6.24 8.43
C ILE A 255 -8.67 7.19 9.31
N ARG A 256 -9.73 7.81 8.77
CA ARG A 256 -10.61 8.71 9.54
C ARG A 256 -11.14 8.02 10.80
N HIS A 257 -11.66 6.82 10.65
CA HIS A 257 -12.17 6.04 11.76
C HIS A 257 -11.09 5.72 12.80
N GLY A 258 -9.91 5.34 12.35
CA GLY A 258 -8.77 5.05 13.23
C GLY A 258 -8.27 6.28 13.99
N ARG A 259 -8.34 7.47 13.39
CA ARG A 259 -7.93 8.73 14.03
C ARG A 259 -8.98 9.27 14.99
N LEU A 260 -10.23 9.26 14.60
CA LEU A 260 -11.31 9.95 15.31
C LEU A 260 -12.03 9.07 16.35
N ILE A 261 -12.23 7.79 16.04
CA ILE A 261 -13.08 6.86 16.81
C ILE A 261 -12.29 5.67 17.34
N CYS A 262 -11.72 4.84 16.47
CA CYS A 262 -10.99 3.63 16.88
C CYS A 262 -9.55 3.95 17.29
N GLN A 263 -9.37 4.86 18.25
CA GLN A 263 -8.07 5.29 18.74
C GLN A 263 -7.29 4.16 19.40
N ALA A 264 -5.96 4.30 19.47
CA ALA A 264 -5.10 3.21 19.97
C ALA A 264 -5.36 2.90 21.44
N ARG A 265 -5.42 3.93 22.30
CA ARG A 265 -5.54 3.78 23.78
C ARG A 265 -6.98 3.87 24.29
N SER A 266 -7.80 4.77 23.74
CA SER A 266 -9.15 5.02 24.23
C SER A 266 -10.15 5.07 23.07
N PRO A 267 -10.49 3.90 22.49
CA PRO A 267 -11.46 3.86 21.40
C PRO A 267 -12.87 4.26 21.91
N LYS A 268 -13.55 5.09 21.12
CA LYS A 268 -14.91 5.59 21.43
C LYS A 268 -15.95 4.58 20.93
N HIS A 269 -16.12 3.48 21.67
CA HIS A 269 -16.96 2.36 21.23
C HIS A 269 -18.44 2.75 21.06
N GLU A 270 -18.91 3.71 21.84
CA GLU A 270 -20.29 4.24 21.79
C GLU A 270 -20.62 4.98 20.48
N LEU A 271 -19.59 5.55 19.83
CA LEU A 271 -19.72 6.26 18.55
C LEU A 271 -19.37 5.37 17.34
N CYS A 272 -18.98 4.12 17.59
CA CYS A 272 -18.46 3.25 16.54
C CYS A 272 -19.59 2.50 15.81
N PRO A 273 -19.81 2.75 14.51
CA PRO A 273 -20.82 2.04 13.73
C PRO A 273 -20.50 0.56 13.54
N LEU A 274 -19.25 0.18 13.77
CA LEU A 274 -18.78 -1.19 13.62
C LEU A 274 -18.89 -2.00 14.92
N ARG A 275 -19.40 -1.41 16.02
CA ARG A 275 -19.41 -2.03 17.35
C ARG A 275 -20.02 -3.43 17.35
N ALA A 276 -21.17 -3.60 16.72
CA ALA A 276 -21.89 -4.87 16.67
C ALA A 276 -21.15 -5.99 15.89
N ARG A 277 -20.15 -5.63 15.09
CA ARG A 277 -19.37 -6.54 14.26
C ARG A 277 -17.91 -6.62 14.71
N CYS A 278 -17.52 -5.92 15.79
CA CYS A 278 -16.13 -5.73 16.18
C CYS A 278 -15.64 -6.80 17.15
N ARG A 279 -14.67 -7.61 16.73
CA ARG A 279 -14.04 -8.64 17.59
C ARG A 279 -13.31 -8.07 18.80
N PHE A 280 -12.84 -6.82 18.70
CA PHE A 280 -12.13 -6.19 19.81
C PHE A 280 -13.08 -5.81 20.94
N VAL A 281 -14.33 -5.44 20.62
CA VAL A 281 -15.36 -5.18 21.62
C VAL A 281 -15.83 -6.49 22.26
N ASP A 282 -16.04 -7.55 21.45
CA ASP A 282 -16.43 -8.87 21.96
C ASP A 282 -15.39 -9.44 22.93
N ALA A 283 -14.09 -9.23 22.63
CA ALA A 283 -13.00 -9.71 23.48
C ALA A 283 -12.78 -8.86 24.76
N ALA A 284 -13.33 -7.63 24.80
CA ALA A 284 -13.26 -6.74 25.95
C ALA A 284 -14.53 -6.77 26.83
N ALA A 285 -15.53 -7.52 26.42
CA ALA A 285 -16.71 -7.79 27.26
C ALA A 285 -16.28 -8.71 28.41
N PRO A 286 -16.69 -8.43 29.69
CA PRO A 286 -16.30 -9.20 30.88
C PRO A 286 -16.80 -10.64 30.83
#